data_cb95ad9a68d02d46723295605a00ef5b
#
_entry.id   cb95ad9a68d02d46723295605a00ef5b
#
_cell.length_a   1.000
_cell.length_b   1.000
_cell.length_c   1.000
_cell.angle_alpha   90.00
_cell.angle_beta   90.00
_cell.angle_gamma   90.00
#
_symmetry.space_group_name_H-M   'P 1'
#
loop_
_entity.id
_entity.type
_entity.pdbx_description
1 polymer ?
#
loop_
_entity_poly.entity_id
_entity_poly.type
_entity_poly.pdbx_seq_one_letter_code
_entity_poly.pdbx_strand_id
1 'polypeptide(L)'
;MSNPLRTLAWKVVKGLVHRRFPGVQSVSSDKLANWLAGDMPPPVLIDVREREEYEVSHLPNAQHLPTFEAIQQADTPTDATLVLYCSVGYRSARLAQQLQDNGYKNVMNLDGSIFEWYNQGRPV
;
A
#
# COMPACT_ATOMS: atom_id res chain seq x y z
N MET A 1 -20.77 7.65 11.03
CA MET A 1 -21.54 6.51 10.46
C MET A 1 -21.15 6.29 9.01
N SER A 2 -20.93 5.06 8.62
CA SER A 2 -20.58 4.74 7.24
C SER A 2 -21.83 4.78 6.37
N ASN A 3 -21.71 5.40 5.19
CA ASN A 3 -22.76 5.39 4.18
C ASN A 3 -22.78 3.99 3.52
N PRO A 4 -23.93 3.28 3.50
CA PRO A 4 -23.99 1.93 2.91
C PRO A 4 -23.59 1.90 1.43
N LEU A 5 -23.94 2.93 0.66
CA LEU A 5 -23.54 3.01 -0.76
C LEU A 5 -22.04 3.20 -0.91
N ARG A 6 -21.44 4.00 -0.04
CA ARG A 6 -19.99 4.22 0.00
C ARG A 6 -19.26 2.93 0.37
N THR A 7 -19.78 2.19 1.35
CA THR A 7 -19.21 0.90 1.76
C THR A 7 -19.26 -0.10 0.62
N LEU A 8 -20.40 -0.15 -0.10
CA LEU A 8 -20.53 -1.03 -1.26
C LEU A 8 -19.57 -0.65 -2.37
N ALA A 9 -19.43 0.65 -2.67
CA ALA A 9 -18.50 1.14 -3.68
C ALA A 9 -17.06 0.73 -3.35
N TRP A 10 -16.67 0.84 -2.07
CA TRP A 10 -15.36 0.40 -1.61
C TRP A 10 -15.13 -1.09 -1.82
N LYS A 11 -16.13 -1.92 -1.48
CA LYS A 11 -16.04 -3.37 -1.69
C LYS A 11 -15.84 -3.71 -3.16
N VAL A 12 -16.52 -2.98 -4.04
CA VAL A 12 -16.37 -3.18 -5.50
C VAL A 12 -14.96 -2.81 -5.95
N VAL A 13 -14.45 -1.65 -5.52
CA VAL A 13 -13.09 -1.19 -5.87
C VAL A 13 -12.04 -2.20 -5.39
N LYS A 14 -12.11 -2.61 -4.12
CA LYS A 14 -11.17 -3.59 -3.57
C LYS A 14 -11.27 -4.93 -4.30
N GLY A 15 -12.49 -5.37 -4.62
CA GLY A 15 -12.72 -6.61 -5.35
C GLY A 15 -12.12 -6.58 -6.76
N LEU A 16 -12.20 -5.44 -7.44
CA LEU A 16 -11.60 -5.28 -8.77
C LEU A 16 -10.08 -5.36 -8.70
N VAL A 17 -9.45 -4.73 -7.69
CA VAL A 17 -8.01 -4.81 -7.49
C VAL A 17 -7.59 -6.25 -7.22
N HIS A 18 -8.27 -6.95 -6.33
CA HIS A 18 -7.95 -8.35 -5.99
C HIS A 18 -8.13 -9.26 -7.20
N ARG A 19 -9.16 -9.02 -8.02
CA ARG A 19 -9.42 -9.82 -9.23
C ARG A 19 -8.35 -9.59 -10.29
N ARG A 20 -7.92 -8.33 -10.46
CA ARG A 20 -6.92 -7.97 -11.46
C ARG A 20 -5.52 -8.47 -11.09
N PHE A 21 -5.21 -8.50 -9.79
CA PHE A 21 -3.89 -8.89 -9.28
C PHE A 21 -4.05 -9.97 -8.19
N PRO A 22 -4.51 -11.17 -8.56
CA PRO A 22 -4.82 -12.21 -7.56
C PRO A 22 -3.58 -12.75 -6.83
N GLY A 23 -2.40 -12.60 -7.41
CA GLY A 23 -1.14 -13.04 -6.79
C GLY A 23 -0.55 -12.04 -5.81
N VAL A 24 -1.12 -10.84 -5.70
CA VAL A 24 -0.62 -9.81 -4.79
C VAL A 24 -1.28 -9.95 -3.44
N GLN A 25 -0.45 -10.13 -2.41
CA GLN A 25 -0.92 -10.21 -1.03
C GLN A 25 -1.36 -8.83 -0.55
N SER A 26 -2.45 -8.77 0.21
CA SER A 26 -2.98 -7.52 0.76
C SER A 26 -2.86 -7.49 2.27
N VAL A 27 -2.74 -6.28 2.82
CA VAL A 27 -2.85 -6.02 4.26
C VAL A 27 -3.90 -4.94 4.46
N SER A 28 -4.81 -5.14 5.42
CA SER A 28 -5.82 -4.12 5.73
C SER A 28 -5.21 -2.95 6.50
N SER A 29 -5.88 -1.80 6.47
CA SER A 29 -5.44 -0.65 7.24
C SER A 29 -5.42 -0.94 8.75
N ASP A 30 -6.40 -1.69 9.26
CA ASP A 30 -6.44 -2.09 10.66
C ASP A 30 -5.24 -2.96 11.03
N LYS A 31 -4.92 -3.97 10.22
CA LYS A 31 -3.77 -4.83 10.46
C LYS A 31 -2.46 -4.06 10.39
N LEU A 32 -2.32 -3.18 9.42
CA LEU A 32 -1.12 -2.36 9.31
C LEU A 32 -0.97 -1.44 10.52
N ALA A 33 -2.05 -0.78 10.95
CA ALA A 33 -2.00 0.09 12.12
C ALA A 33 -1.59 -0.68 13.37
N ASN A 34 -2.14 -1.87 13.57
CA ASN A 34 -1.77 -2.73 14.71
C ASN A 34 -0.31 -3.17 14.62
N TRP A 35 0.15 -3.50 13.42
CA TRP A 35 1.55 -3.90 13.19
C TRP A 35 2.50 -2.76 13.55
N LEU A 36 2.20 -1.54 13.08
CA LEU A 36 3.04 -0.36 13.34
C LEU A 36 3.05 0.04 14.82
N ALA A 37 1.97 -0.23 15.56
CA ALA A 37 1.87 0.08 16.98
C ALA A 37 2.48 -0.99 17.88
N GLY A 38 2.78 -2.17 17.34
CA GLY A 38 3.27 -3.32 18.11
C GLY A 38 4.79 -3.38 18.20
N ASP A 39 5.28 -4.51 18.75
CA ASP A 39 6.70 -4.75 19.00
C ASP A 39 7.42 -5.43 17.84
N MET A 40 6.66 -5.92 16.83
CA MET A 40 7.26 -6.57 15.66
C MET A 40 7.99 -5.54 14.80
N PRO A 41 9.06 -5.94 14.11
CA PRO A 41 9.72 -5.02 13.17
C PRO A 41 8.74 -4.50 12.13
N PRO A 42 8.69 -3.18 11.93
CA PRO A 42 7.75 -2.61 10.96
C PRO A 42 8.16 -2.92 9.53
N PRO A 43 7.19 -2.99 8.60
CA PRO A 43 7.53 -3.09 7.19
C PRO A 43 8.08 -1.77 6.66
N VAL A 44 8.70 -1.81 5.50
CA VAL A 44 9.04 -0.60 4.76
C VAL A 44 7.77 -0.13 4.05
N LEU A 45 7.34 1.09 4.36
CA LEU A 45 6.16 1.68 3.71
C LEU A 45 6.59 2.47 2.48
N ILE A 46 5.96 2.19 1.34
CA ILE A 46 6.33 2.79 0.06
C ILE A 46 5.09 3.44 -0.56
N ASP A 47 5.18 4.77 -0.74
CA ASP A 47 4.19 5.57 -1.45
C ASP A 47 4.56 5.57 -2.93
N VAL A 48 3.66 5.06 -3.78
CA VAL A 48 3.91 4.96 -5.22
C VAL A 48 3.16 6.01 -6.04
N ARG A 49 2.62 7.03 -5.36
CA ARG A 49 1.87 8.11 -6.01
C ARG A 49 2.81 9.13 -6.64
N GLU A 50 2.22 10.16 -7.23
CA GLU A 50 2.99 11.29 -7.73
C GLU A 50 3.63 12.08 -6.57
N ARG A 51 4.74 12.76 -6.86
CA ARG A 51 5.46 13.54 -5.84
C ARG A 51 4.56 14.58 -5.17
N GLU A 52 3.73 15.24 -5.95
CA GLU A 52 2.82 16.28 -5.44
C GLU A 52 1.82 15.71 -4.45
N GLU A 53 1.33 14.50 -4.69
CA GLU A 53 0.44 13.80 -3.77
C GLU A 53 1.16 13.47 -2.46
N TYR A 54 2.37 12.93 -2.57
CA TYR A 54 3.19 12.59 -1.40
C TYR A 54 3.50 13.82 -0.55
N GLU A 55 3.82 14.93 -1.17
CA GLU A 55 4.17 16.15 -0.45
C GLU A 55 2.99 16.75 0.32
N VAL A 56 1.76 16.56 -0.15
CA VAL A 56 0.56 17.01 0.56
C VAL A 56 0.35 16.18 1.83
N SER A 57 0.39 14.86 1.70
CA SER A 57 0.25 13.95 2.85
C SER A 57 0.71 12.56 2.45
N HIS A 58 1.25 11.82 3.41
CA HIS A 58 1.67 10.43 3.25
C HIS A 58 1.62 9.74 4.60
N LEU A 59 1.62 8.42 4.61
CA LEU A 59 1.69 7.66 5.85
C LEU A 59 3.01 7.99 6.58
N PRO A 60 3.00 8.09 7.93
CA PRO A 60 4.24 8.36 8.67
C PRO A 60 5.34 7.36 8.31
N ASN A 61 6.53 7.87 8.08
CA ASN A 61 7.73 7.10 7.71
C ASN A 61 7.69 6.45 6.33
N ALA A 62 6.69 6.75 5.50
CA ALA A 62 6.64 6.23 4.13
C ALA A 62 7.71 6.89 3.27
N GLN A 63 8.33 6.09 2.42
CA GLN A 63 9.28 6.56 1.41
C GLN A 63 8.56 6.74 0.08
N HIS A 64 8.92 7.79 -0.66
CA HIS A 64 8.36 8.01 -1.99
C HIS A 64 9.22 7.30 -3.04
N LEU A 65 8.76 6.13 -3.49
CA LEU A 65 9.46 5.32 -4.49
C LEU A 65 8.43 4.84 -5.51
N PRO A 66 8.10 5.66 -6.53
CA PRO A 66 6.93 5.42 -7.38
C PRO A 66 7.13 4.40 -8.49
N THR A 67 8.37 3.90 -8.70
CA THR A 67 8.67 2.98 -9.77
C THR A 67 9.52 1.81 -9.29
N PHE A 68 9.54 0.75 -10.08
CA PHE A 68 10.42 -0.39 -9.84
C PHE A 68 11.89 0.06 -9.76
N GLU A 69 12.30 0.92 -10.68
CA GLU A 69 13.67 1.44 -10.75
C GLU A 69 14.03 2.25 -9.50
N ALA A 70 13.10 3.05 -8.99
CA ALA A 70 13.32 3.82 -7.76
C ALA A 70 13.55 2.90 -6.56
N ILE A 71 12.80 1.80 -6.48
CA ILE A 71 12.95 0.83 -5.39
C ILE A 71 14.30 0.13 -5.50
N GLN A 72 14.72 -0.25 -6.71
CA GLN A 72 16.04 -0.83 -6.93
C GLN A 72 17.16 0.14 -6.57
N GLN A 73 17.05 1.39 -7.01
CA GLN A 73 18.07 2.43 -6.75
C GLN A 73 18.18 2.77 -5.27
N ALA A 74 17.15 2.54 -4.50
CA ALA A 74 17.17 2.74 -3.05
C ALA A 74 17.84 1.57 -2.31
N ASP A 75 18.40 0.59 -3.04
CA ASP A 75 19.04 -0.59 -2.48
C ASP A 75 18.13 -1.39 -1.55
N THR A 76 16.84 -1.45 -1.86
CA THR A 76 15.86 -2.18 -1.07
C THR A 76 16.14 -3.69 -1.20
N PRO A 77 16.40 -4.40 -0.09
CA PRO A 77 16.64 -5.84 -0.17
C PRO A 77 15.43 -6.61 -0.70
N THR A 78 15.68 -7.67 -1.47
CA THR A 78 14.59 -8.48 -2.04
C THR A 78 13.84 -9.30 -0.99
N ASP A 79 14.42 -9.48 0.21
CA ASP A 79 13.79 -10.17 1.33
C ASP A 79 13.15 -9.20 2.35
N ALA A 80 13.27 -7.90 2.15
CA ALA A 80 12.61 -6.93 3.01
C ALA A 80 11.09 -7.04 2.88
N THR A 81 10.38 -6.79 3.98
CA THR A 81 8.93 -6.74 3.96
C THR A 81 8.47 -5.35 3.55
N LEU A 82 7.79 -5.28 2.41
CA LEU A 82 7.35 -4.03 1.79
C LEU A 82 5.83 -3.94 1.82
N VAL A 83 5.31 -2.78 2.19
CA VAL A 83 3.89 -2.47 2.02
C VAL A 83 3.81 -1.26 1.11
N LEU A 84 3.21 -1.46 -0.07
CA LEU A 84 3.02 -0.42 -1.06
C LEU A 84 1.61 0.13 -0.96
N TYR A 85 1.46 1.42 -1.23
CA TYR A 85 0.13 2.02 -1.32
C TYR A 85 0.12 3.14 -2.36
N CYS A 86 -1.07 3.42 -2.88
CA CYS A 86 -1.35 4.59 -3.70
C CYS A 86 -2.61 5.28 -3.17
N SER A 87 -3.45 5.84 -4.03
CA SER A 87 -4.70 6.48 -3.57
C SER A 87 -5.75 5.43 -3.19
N VAL A 88 -6.03 4.47 -4.10
CA VAL A 88 -7.09 3.46 -3.92
C VAL A 88 -6.60 2.02 -4.02
N GLY A 89 -5.34 1.78 -4.41
CA GLY A 89 -4.72 0.45 -4.40
C GLY A 89 -4.39 -0.17 -5.75
N TYR A 90 -4.81 0.41 -6.88
CA TYR A 90 -4.55 -0.18 -8.20
C TYR A 90 -3.09 -0.01 -8.64
N ARG A 91 -2.58 1.23 -8.60
CA ARG A 91 -1.18 1.51 -9.01
C ARG A 91 -0.19 0.71 -8.16
N SER A 92 -0.44 0.66 -6.84
CA SER A 92 0.44 -0.04 -5.92
C SER A 92 0.36 -1.56 -6.09
N ALA A 93 -0.82 -2.11 -6.36
CA ALA A 93 -0.96 -3.55 -6.64
C ALA A 93 -0.19 -3.94 -7.91
N ARG A 94 -0.26 -3.11 -8.95
CA ARG A 94 0.47 -3.36 -10.18
C ARG A 94 1.98 -3.36 -9.97
N LEU A 95 2.49 -2.39 -9.21
CA LEU A 95 3.92 -2.34 -8.89
C LEU A 95 4.33 -3.50 -7.98
N ALA A 96 3.48 -3.88 -7.02
CA ALA A 96 3.73 -5.05 -6.18
C ALA A 96 3.86 -6.32 -7.01
N GLN A 97 3.00 -6.51 -8.02
CA GLN A 97 3.11 -7.64 -8.93
C GLN A 97 4.44 -7.62 -9.69
N GLN A 98 4.83 -6.46 -10.19
CA GLN A 98 6.11 -6.32 -10.90
C GLN A 98 7.29 -6.66 -9.99
N LEU A 99 7.25 -6.22 -8.73
CA LEU A 99 8.30 -6.54 -7.76
C LEU A 99 8.38 -8.04 -7.49
N GLN A 100 7.22 -8.70 -7.29
CA GLN A 100 7.17 -10.14 -7.09
C GLN A 100 7.76 -10.88 -8.29
N ASP A 101 7.42 -10.46 -9.50
CA ASP A 101 7.92 -11.08 -10.73
C ASP A 101 9.43 -10.91 -10.87
N ASN A 102 10.04 -10.00 -10.13
CA ASN A 102 11.46 -9.71 -10.14
C ASN A 102 12.19 -10.11 -8.86
N GLY A 103 11.61 -11.03 -8.10
CA GLY A 103 12.29 -11.69 -6.98
C GLY A 103 12.10 -11.06 -5.61
N TYR A 104 11.29 -10.01 -5.48
CA TYR A 104 10.92 -9.47 -4.16
C TYR A 104 9.91 -10.41 -3.52
N LYS A 105 10.23 -10.93 -2.34
CA LYS A 105 9.51 -12.07 -1.76
C LYS A 105 8.36 -11.67 -0.83
N ASN A 106 8.43 -10.51 -0.20
CA ASN A 106 7.53 -10.12 0.88
C ASN A 106 6.90 -8.75 0.58
N VAL A 107 6.16 -8.69 -0.52
CA VAL A 107 5.51 -7.46 -0.97
C VAL A 107 4.01 -7.55 -0.76
N MET A 108 3.44 -6.55 -0.11
CA MET A 108 2.01 -6.45 0.13
C MET A 108 1.47 -5.13 -0.40
N ASN A 109 0.20 -5.13 -0.76
CA ASN A 109 -0.54 -3.93 -1.13
C ASN A 109 -1.43 -3.53 0.04
N LEU A 110 -1.40 -2.24 0.42
CA LEU A 110 -2.30 -1.73 1.45
C LEU A 110 -3.71 -1.63 0.85
N ASP A 111 -4.60 -2.47 1.34
CA ASP A 111 -5.98 -2.54 0.88
C ASP A 111 -6.71 -1.25 1.20
N GLY A 112 -7.36 -0.63 0.20
CA GLY A 112 -7.96 0.69 0.32
C GLY A 112 -6.97 1.85 0.33
N SER A 113 -5.70 1.58 0.44
CA SER A 113 -4.59 2.53 0.32
C SER A 113 -4.74 3.75 1.24
N ILE A 114 -4.16 4.91 0.87
CA ILE A 114 -4.19 6.09 1.74
C ILE A 114 -5.60 6.65 1.90
N PHE A 115 -6.46 6.48 0.90
CA PHE A 115 -7.83 7.01 0.96
C PHE A 115 -8.60 6.39 2.12
N GLU A 116 -8.56 5.05 2.26
CA GLU A 116 -9.22 4.38 3.39
C GLU A 116 -8.53 4.68 4.71
N TRP A 117 -7.20 4.68 4.72
CA TRP A 117 -6.39 5.01 5.89
C TRP A 117 -6.78 6.37 6.47
N TYR A 118 -6.82 7.40 5.62
CA TYR A 118 -7.19 8.75 6.01
C TYR A 118 -8.64 8.82 6.49
N ASN A 119 -9.56 8.16 5.78
CA ASN A 119 -10.98 8.19 6.11
C ASN A 119 -11.30 7.52 7.46
N GLN A 120 -10.42 6.66 7.93
CA GLN A 120 -10.54 6.03 9.26
C GLN A 120 -9.91 6.89 10.36
N GLY A 121 -9.48 8.11 10.04
CA GLY A 121 -8.91 9.03 11.03
C GLY A 121 -7.48 8.74 11.43
N ARG A 122 -6.76 7.92 10.67
CA ARG A 122 -5.37 7.59 10.98
C ARG A 122 -4.42 8.71 10.55
N PRO A 123 -3.27 8.86 11.21
CA PRO A 123 -2.34 9.97 10.91
C PRO A 123 -1.72 9.85 9.52
N VAL A 124 -1.59 10.99 8.91
CA VAL A 124 -0.88 11.16 7.64
C VAL A 124 0.04 12.37 7.72
#